data_825119570bac86485c02bdf0517c88c1
#
_entry.id   825119570bac86485c02bdf0517c88c1
#
_cell.length_a   1.000
_cell.length_b   1.000
_cell.length_c   1.000
_cell.angle_alpha   90.00
_cell.angle_beta   90.00
_cell.angle_gamma   90.00
#
_symmetry.space_group_name_H-M   'P 1'
#
loop_
_entity.id
_entity.type
_entity.pdbx_description
1 polymer ?
#
loop_
_entity_poly.entity_id
_entity_poly.type
_entity_poly.pdbx_seq_one_letter_code
_entity_poly.pdbx_strand_id
1 'polypeptide(L)'
;MKYVALIVAAILGACTTTSSISVDNQSDFTITELYLTDVNSSSWGPNLVSNNQLLPGDTVRIDTTCGTYDAKLVDETGVTCELNSLDLCLDNALWIIHNNTCTAFREAAAQRKAAQPNLQTK
;
A
#
# COMPACT_ATOMS: atom_id res chain seq x y z
N MET A 1 49.15 -35.43 3.22
CA MET A 1 48.78 -34.31 2.86
C MET A 1 47.42 -33.95 3.04
N LYS A 2 47.17 -32.83 3.46
CA LYS A 2 45.94 -32.47 3.79
C LYS A 2 45.49 -31.48 2.92
N TYR A 3 44.42 -31.64 2.35
CA TYR A 3 43.88 -30.67 1.56
C TYR A 3 42.65 -30.25 2.17
N VAL A 4 42.69 -29.10 2.60
CA VAL A 4 41.52 -28.44 3.04
C VAL A 4 40.82 -28.00 1.80
N ALA A 5 39.88 -28.74 1.46
CA ALA A 5 38.96 -28.22 0.49
C ALA A 5 38.26 -27.08 1.13
N LEU A 6 38.70 -25.95 0.82
CA LEU A 6 37.99 -24.78 1.18
C LEU A 6 36.74 -24.77 0.37
N ILE A 7 35.71 -25.27 0.96
CA ILE A 7 34.42 -25.05 0.39
C ILE A 7 34.09 -23.64 0.74
N VAL A 8 34.39 -22.80 -0.18
CA VAL A 8 33.81 -21.52 -0.14
C VAL A 8 32.36 -21.74 -0.44
N ALA A 9 31.63 -21.87 0.60
CA ALA A 9 30.20 -21.76 0.46
C ALA A 9 29.96 -20.35 0.01
N ALA A 10 29.83 -20.18 -1.25
CA ALA A 10 29.38 -18.93 -1.74
C ALA A 10 27.97 -18.76 -1.22
N ILE A 11 27.88 -17.94 -0.23
CA ILE A 11 26.58 -17.62 0.28
C ILE A 11 25.99 -16.69 -0.70
N LEU A 12 25.32 -17.25 -1.64
CA LEU A 12 24.66 -16.43 -2.61
C LEU A 12 23.27 -16.10 -2.18
N GLY A 13 22.98 -16.33 -0.94
CA GLY A 13 21.66 -16.08 -0.49
C GLY A 13 21.33 -14.64 -0.28
N ALA A 14 22.24 -13.77 -0.63
CA ALA A 14 22.00 -12.43 -0.20
C ALA A 14 21.10 -11.62 -1.07
N CYS A 15 20.77 -12.10 -2.22
CA CYS A 15 19.94 -11.31 -3.09
C CYS A 15 18.49 -11.66 -2.91
N THR A 16 18.04 -11.59 -1.70
CA THR A 16 16.62 -11.65 -1.54
C THR A 16 16.10 -10.32 -1.99
N THR A 17 15.53 -10.32 -3.13
CA THR A 17 14.65 -9.25 -3.48
C THR A 17 13.64 -9.18 -2.37
N THR A 18 13.53 -8.04 -1.78
CA THR A 18 12.55 -7.82 -0.76
C THR A 18 11.19 -8.05 -1.38
N SER A 19 10.52 -9.03 -0.88
CA SER A 19 9.23 -9.38 -1.40
C SER A 19 8.13 -8.80 -0.53
N SER A 20 8.23 -7.52 -0.24
CA SER A 20 7.16 -6.87 0.53
C SER A 20 7.05 -5.41 0.18
N ILE A 21 5.82 -4.91 0.30
CA ILE A 21 5.49 -3.52 0.13
C ILE A 21 4.82 -3.08 1.42
N SER A 22 5.21 -1.93 1.95
CA SER A 22 4.55 -1.35 3.11
C SER A 22 3.58 -0.27 2.66
N VAL A 23 2.36 -0.31 3.17
CA VAL A 23 1.33 0.69 2.87
C VAL A 23 1.00 1.41 4.16
N ASP A 24 1.27 2.70 4.18
CA ASP A 24 1.09 3.54 5.36
C ASP A 24 -0.09 4.47 5.14
N ASN A 25 -1.12 4.34 5.95
CA ASN A 25 -2.31 5.17 5.81
C ASN A 25 -2.15 6.45 6.60
N GLN A 26 -1.78 7.52 5.93
CA GLN A 26 -1.68 8.84 6.53
C GLN A 26 -2.87 9.73 6.15
N SER A 27 -3.93 9.11 5.66
CA SER A 27 -5.18 9.82 5.38
C SER A 27 -6.05 9.86 6.64
N ASP A 28 -7.14 10.59 6.56
CA ASP A 28 -8.14 10.63 7.64
C ASP A 28 -9.19 9.53 7.47
N PHE A 29 -9.00 8.67 6.49
CA PHE A 29 -9.97 7.61 6.18
C PHE A 29 -9.52 6.28 6.72
N THR A 30 -10.46 5.44 7.13
CA THR A 30 -10.18 4.04 7.39
C THR A 30 -10.31 3.29 6.08
N ILE A 31 -9.27 2.59 5.68
CA ILE A 31 -9.28 1.81 4.44
C ILE A 31 -9.83 0.44 4.78
N THR A 32 -11.00 0.13 4.26
CA THR A 32 -11.67 -1.15 4.51
C THR A 32 -11.36 -2.19 3.45
N GLU A 33 -10.96 -1.74 2.26
CA GLU A 33 -10.58 -2.64 1.19
C GLU A 33 -9.36 -2.09 0.47
N LEU A 34 -8.43 -2.97 0.20
CA LEU A 34 -7.21 -2.63 -0.53
C LEU A 34 -6.89 -3.75 -1.50
N TYR A 35 -6.76 -3.39 -2.75
CA TYR A 35 -6.47 -4.34 -3.81
C TYR A 35 -5.25 -3.88 -4.59
N LEU A 36 -4.40 -4.83 -4.93
CA LEU A 36 -3.28 -4.61 -5.85
C LEU A 36 -3.34 -5.71 -6.89
N THR A 37 -3.23 -5.32 -8.15
CA THR A 37 -3.21 -6.30 -9.23
C THR A 37 -2.24 -5.84 -10.31
N ASP A 38 -1.78 -6.79 -11.09
CA ASP A 38 -0.91 -6.48 -12.22
C ASP A 38 -1.65 -5.59 -13.20
N VAL A 39 -0.91 -4.69 -13.84
CA VAL A 39 -1.51 -3.69 -14.73
C VAL A 39 -2.31 -4.28 -15.89
N ASN A 40 -2.07 -5.54 -16.22
CA ASN A 40 -2.80 -6.19 -17.30
C ASN A 40 -3.85 -7.18 -16.83
N SER A 41 -4.13 -7.20 -15.54
CA SER A 41 -5.08 -8.15 -14.99
C SER A 41 -6.51 -7.66 -15.17
N SER A 42 -7.43 -8.60 -15.37
CA SER A 42 -8.83 -8.28 -15.51
C SER A 42 -9.60 -8.37 -14.19
N SER A 43 -8.94 -8.75 -13.10
CA SER A 43 -9.61 -8.85 -11.81
C SER A 43 -8.75 -8.27 -10.70
N TRP A 44 -9.41 -7.82 -9.63
CA TRP A 44 -8.72 -7.18 -8.52
C TRP A 44 -8.09 -8.17 -7.54
N GLY A 45 -8.53 -9.40 -7.54
CA GLY A 45 -8.05 -10.37 -6.57
C GLY A 45 -8.64 -10.15 -5.19
N PRO A 46 -7.98 -10.67 -4.15
CA PRO A 46 -8.52 -10.59 -2.81
C PRO A 46 -8.31 -9.23 -2.17
N ASN A 47 -9.15 -8.90 -1.19
CA ASN A 47 -8.97 -7.73 -0.36
C ASN A 47 -7.81 -8.00 0.62
N LEU A 48 -6.78 -7.19 0.54
CA LEU A 48 -5.55 -7.40 1.30
C LEU A 48 -5.66 -6.95 2.76
N VAL A 49 -6.73 -6.25 3.12
CA VAL A 49 -6.97 -5.81 4.51
C VAL A 49 -8.28 -6.35 5.05
N SER A 50 -8.72 -7.51 4.55
CA SER A 50 -10.00 -8.07 4.96
C SER A 50 -10.06 -8.42 6.44
N ASN A 51 -8.93 -8.78 7.04
CA ASN A 51 -8.90 -9.17 8.45
C ASN A 51 -8.63 -8.01 9.39
N ASN A 52 -7.95 -6.99 8.90
CA ASN A 52 -7.60 -5.83 9.70
C ASN A 52 -7.70 -4.60 8.84
N GLN A 53 -8.73 -3.82 9.07
CA GLN A 53 -8.86 -2.55 8.36
C GLN A 53 -7.66 -1.68 8.67
N LEU A 54 -7.28 -0.85 7.71
CA LEU A 54 -6.14 0.03 7.85
C LEU A 54 -6.62 1.39 8.34
N LEU A 55 -6.51 1.60 9.65
CA LEU A 55 -6.94 2.86 10.25
C LEU A 55 -5.97 3.99 9.95
N PRO A 56 -6.39 5.24 10.10
CA PRO A 56 -5.44 6.35 9.99
C PRO A 56 -4.26 6.15 10.94
N GLY A 57 -3.06 6.25 10.40
CA GLY A 57 -1.83 6.01 11.13
C GLY A 57 -1.32 4.59 11.11
N ASP A 58 -2.11 3.66 10.59
CA ASP A 58 -1.69 2.25 10.53
C ASP A 58 -0.85 1.98 9.29
N THR A 59 0.00 0.98 9.40
CA THR A 59 0.80 0.48 8.30
C THR A 59 0.52 -1.00 8.14
N VAL A 60 0.33 -1.43 6.90
CA VAL A 60 0.20 -2.85 6.57
C VAL A 60 1.35 -3.25 5.66
N ARG A 61 1.86 -4.45 5.88
CA ARG A 61 2.90 -5.02 5.03
C ARG A 61 2.26 -6.07 4.13
N ILE A 62 2.51 -5.94 2.85
CA ILE A 62 1.99 -6.87 1.86
C ILE A 62 3.14 -7.66 1.31
N ASP A 63 3.06 -8.99 1.40
CA ASP A 63 4.12 -9.87 0.94
C ASP A 63 3.97 -10.09 -0.56
N THR A 64 4.50 -9.14 -1.31
CA THR A 64 4.55 -9.23 -2.76
C THR A 64 5.76 -8.48 -3.26
N THR A 65 6.27 -8.87 -4.40
CA THR A 65 7.41 -8.19 -5.01
C THR A 65 7.01 -6.79 -5.41
N CYS A 66 7.87 -5.81 -5.20
CA CYS A 66 7.57 -4.47 -5.67
C CYS A 66 7.52 -4.46 -7.19
N GLY A 67 6.76 -3.56 -7.73
CA GLY A 67 6.57 -3.46 -9.18
C GLY A 67 5.53 -2.40 -9.47
N THR A 68 5.05 -2.41 -10.69
CA THR A 68 3.98 -1.50 -11.12
C THR A 68 2.66 -2.24 -11.05
N TYR A 69 1.72 -1.67 -10.32
CA TYR A 69 0.43 -2.29 -10.05
C TYR A 69 -0.70 -1.30 -10.30
N ASP A 70 -1.88 -1.84 -10.57
CA ASP A 70 -3.10 -1.08 -10.39
C ASP A 70 -3.57 -1.29 -8.97
N ALA A 71 -4.08 -0.24 -8.35
CA ALA A 71 -4.49 -0.28 -6.96
C ALA A 71 -5.91 0.24 -6.81
N LYS A 72 -6.64 -0.32 -5.85
CA LYS A 72 -7.98 0.14 -5.53
C LYS A 72 -8.12 0.18 -4.02
N LEU A 73 -8.59 1.30 -3.53
CA LEU A 73 -8.85 1.53 -2.12
C LEU A 73 -10.32 1.85 -1.92
N VAL A 74 -10.90 1.33 -0.86
CA VAL A 74 -12.27 1.70 -0.47
C VAL A 74 -12.25 2.09 0.99
N ASP A 75 -12.84 3.24 1.32
CA ASP A 75 -12.89 3.70 2.69
C ASP A 75 -14.15 3.20 3.40
N GLU A 76 -14.29 3.57 4.68
CA GLU A 76 -15.41 3.11 5.50
C GLU A 76 -16.77 3.63 5.04
N THR A 77 -16.79 4.65 4.19
CA THR A 77 -18.05 5.19 3.65
C THR A 77 -18.34 4.68 2.25
N GLY A 78 -17.47 3.84 1.71
CA GLY A 78 -17.65 3.30 0.37
C GLY A 78 -17.03 4.12 -0.74
N VAL A 79 -16.29 5.19 -0.40
CA VAL A 79 -15.60 5.98 -1.41
C VAL A 79 -14.47 5.14 -1.98
N THR A 80 -14.43 5.04 -3.31
CA THR A 80 -13.48 4.20 -4.00
C THR A 80 -12.42 5.05 -4.69
N CYS A 81 -11.18 4.63 -4.54
CA CYS A 81 -10.03 5.27 -5.13
C CYS A 81 -9.30 4.26 -6.01
N GLU A 82 -9.21 4.52 -7.30
CA GLU A 82 -8.49 3.64 -8.21
C GLU A 82 -7.28 4.37 -8.77
N LEU A 83 -6.14 3.71 -8.72
CA LEU A 83 -4.88 4.23 -9.22
C LEU A 83 -4.32 3.24 -10.23
N ASN A 84 -3.94 3.73 -11.38
CA ASN A 84 -3.40 2.88 -12.43
C ASN A 84 -1.91 3.08 -12.56
N SER A 85 -1.21 1.98 -12.82
CA SER A 85 0.24 2.01 -13.07
C SER A 85 1.03 2.67 -11.95
N LEU A 86 0.72 2.28 -10.72
CA LEU A 86 1.40 2.79 -9.54
C LEU A 86 2.72 2.07 -9.36
N ASP A 87 3.80 2.81 -9.34
CA ASP A 87 5.14 2.22 -9.15
C ASP A 87 5.42 2.09 -7.66
N LEU A 88 5.38 0.86 -7.17
CA LEU A 88 5.56 0.57 -5.76
C LEU A 88 6.99 0.17 -5.40
N CYS A 89 7.94 0.34 -6.32
CA CYS A 89 9.35 0.14 -6.01
C CYS A 89 10.03 1.42 -5.53
N LEU A 90 9.35 2.55 -5.65
CA LEU A 90 9.90 3.83 -5.20
C LEU A 90 9.90 3.89 -3.67
N ASP A 91 10.74 4.75 -3.14
CA ASP A 91 10.80 5.01 -1.69
C ASP A 91 10.89 3.75 -0.85
N ASN A 92 11.74 2.83 -1.27
CA ASN A 92 11.98 1.57 -0.57
C ASN A 92 10.73 0.71 -0.45
N ALA A 93 9.91 0.73 -1.47
CA ALA A 93 8.63 0.01 -1.52
C ALA A 93 7.69 0.44 -0.39
N LEU A 94 7.69 1.71 -0.09
CA LEU A 94 6.73 2.31 0.84
C LEU A 94 5.72 3.14 0.05
N TRP A 95 4.46 2.82 0.23
CA TRP A 95 3.37 3.58 -0.37
C TRP A 95 2.61 4.31 0.74
N ILE A 96 2.54 5.61 0.64
CA ILE A 96 1.84 6.43 1.63
C ILE A 96 0.51 6.88 1.03
N ILE A 97 -0.57 6.60 1.74
CA ILE A 97 -1.91 7.02 1.36
C ILE A 97 -2.21 8.34 2.05
N HIS A 98 -2.57 9.34 1.28
CA HIS A 98 -2.93 10.66 1.78
C HIS A 98 -4.38 10.98 1.44
N ASN A 99 -4.90 12.05 2.01
CA ASN A 99 -6.26 12.52 1.67
C ASN A 99 -6.39 12.86 0.19
N ASN A 100 -5.30 13.23 -0.44
CA ASN A 100 -5.30 13.60 -1.86
C ASN A 100 -4.66 12.55 -2.75
N THR A 101 -4.59 11.31 -2.29
CA THR A 101 -4.01 10.23 -3.08
C THR A 101 -4.72 10.06 -4.42
N CYS A 102 -6.03 10.33 -4.45
CA CYS A 102 -6.78 10.38 -5.69
C CYS A 102 -7.87 11.44 -5.58
N THR A 103 -8.48 11.75 -6.72
CA THR A 103 -9.51 12.79 -6.77
C THR A 103 -10.69 12.46 -5.87
N ALA A 104 -11.14 11.20 -5.87
CA ALA A 104 -12.29 10.79 -5.06
C ALA A 104 -12.03 11.02 -3.57
N PHE A 105 -10.83 10.67 -3.09
CA PHE A 105 -10.46 10.88 -1.70
C PHE A 105 -10.33 12.35 -1.38
N ARG A 106 -9.74 13.12 -2.29
CA ARG A 106 -9.61 14.55 -2.08
C ARG A 106 -10.96 15.23 -1.94
N GLU A 107 -11.91 14.87 -2.79
CA GLU A 107 -13.25 15.42 -2.72
C GLU A 107 -13.98 14.99 -1.45
N ALA A 108 -13.84 13.73 -1.07
CA ALA A 108 -14.45 13.22 0.16
C ALA A 108 -13.86 13.92 1.38
N ALA A 109 -12.56 14.14 1.40
CA ALA A 109 -11.90 14.85 2.51
C ALA A 109 -12.41 16.29 2.61
N ALA A 110 -12.59 16.96 1.49
CA ALA A 110 -13.12 18.32 1.47
C ALA A 110 -14.56 18.35 2.00
N GLN A 111 -15.37 17.35 1.64
CA GLN A 111 -16.74 17.28 2.12
C GLN A 111 -16.80 17.02 3.62
N ARG A 112 -15.94 16.15 4.14
CA ARG A 112 -15.88 15.89 5.60
C ARG A 112 -15.50 17.15 6.34
N LYS A 113 -14.54 17.88 5.82
CA LYS A 113 -14.10 19.12 6.44
C LYS A 113 -15.21 20.16 6.43
N ALA A 114 -15.95 20.26 5.35
CA ALA A 114 -17.06 21.20 5.25
C ALA A 114 -18.23 20.81 6.15
N ALA A 115 -18.41 19.51 6.41
CA ALA A 115 -19.47 19.02 7.26
C ALA A 115 -19.18 19.20 8.76
N GLN A 116 -17.99 19.63 9.13
CA GLN A 116 -17.60 19.81 10.52
C GLN A 116 -17.04 21.20 10.78
N PRO A 117 -17.77 22.25 10.41
CA PRO A 117 -17.22 23.59 10.53
C PRO A 117 -16.96 24.00 11.99
N ASN A 118 -17.69 23.41 12.92
CA ASN A 118 -17.53 23.77 14.31
C ASN A 118 -16.20 23.35 14.92
N LEU A 119 -15.55 22.40 14.33
CA LEU A 119 -14.26 21.96 14.83
C LEU A 119 -13.13 22.91 14.46
N GLN A 120 -13.42 23.88 13.63
CA GLN A 120 -12.41 24.81 13.15
C GLN A 120 -12.54 26.20 13.72
N THR A 121 -13.52 26.43 14.54
CA THR A 121 -13.79 27.76 15.02
C THR A 121 -13.15 28.02 16.35
N LYS A 122 -11.91 27.76 16.40
CA LYS A 122 -11.31 28.07 17.66
C LYS A 122 -10.12 28.88 17.47
#